data_b5f0fe15470bf38a170748fd1f93dddb
#
_entry.id   b5f0fe15470bf38a170748fd1f93dddb
#
_cell.length_a   1.000
_cell.length_b   1.000
_cell.length_c   1.000
_cell.angle_alpha   90.00
_cell.angle_beta   90.00
_cell.angle_gamma   90.00
#
_symmetry.space_group_name_H-M   'P 1'
#
loop_
_entity.id
_entity.type
_entity.pdbx_description
1 polymer ?
#
loop_
_entity_poly.entity_id
_entity_poly.type
_entity_poly.pdbx_seq_one_letter_code
_entity_poly.pdbx_strand_id
1 'polypeptide(L)'
;MQKTTLFPELDQISKDGLKKADNLFKIFGDIHNHIYANDGLSSQEAFAEVLKLLFVKVEDERGEEKKSKFYISSNEQEDISNGQNNAFRPRIVELFDKAKKDYADVFDESEKINLKTATLAFVVSKLQNLNLSKSDRDVKGTAFQKFVYSHQRGERGQFFTPDAIIRLCVDFLAPQKNEKVLDPACGTGGFLVEAMKYVWKNNFSNIKNIDERKRKELEYAEKNLFGIEINPLVAKIAKMRMILEDDGYSGIVNTNSLSPIQAVEKEFSNVTYLKEIKGVFDIILTNPPFGSQGKVNTESVLRDFSLGYKWAKNHSEKLIATNQLQNGQVPEILFIERCLELLKDGGKLAIVLPNGDFENSSLDYVREFIHSKAKILAVVALPPETFIPHGTGVKASILFCQKLAAPKLEAKKIEDYSIFFGKIKKMGYEGNKNGTVIHKKDSFGRILENQDGEPVIDEDISEMTSSFALFEQCKKFINENAFSLRY
;
A
#
# COMPACT_ATOMS: atom_id res chain seq x y z
N MET A 1 -4.55 38.44 -47.28
CA MET A 1 -5.85 37.88 -46.82
C MET A 1 -5.58 37.06 -45.59
N GLN A 2 -5.83 37.64 -44.42
CA GLN A 2 -5.80 36.91 -43.16
C GLN A 2 -7.00 35.97 -43.12
N LYS A 3 -6.76 34.66 -43.08
CA LYS A 3 -7.80 33.69 -42.75
C LYS A 3 -8.14 33.87 -41.27
N THR A 4 -9.22 34.55 -41.02
CA THR A 4 -9.88 34.59 -39.73
C THR A 4 -10.40 33.18 -39.46
N THR A 5 -9.71 32.45 -38.62
CA THR A 5 -10.17 31.15 -38.09
C THR A 5 -11.38 31.41 -37.19
N LEU A 6 -12.57 31.13 -37.73
CA LEU A 6 -13.86 31.40 -37.04
C LEU A 6 -14.13 30.51 -35.81
N PHE A 7 -13.39 29.45 -35.53
CA PHE A 7 -13.61 28.55 -34.41
C PHE A 7 -12.35 27.87 -33.87
N PRO A 8 -11.39 28.60 -33.24
CA PRO A 8 -10.29 27.92 -32.52
C PRO A 8 -10.60 27.49 -31.08
N GLU A 9 -11.75 27.87 -30.53
CA GLU A 9 -12.02 27.71 -29.07
C GLU A 9 -13.02 26.62 -28.70
N LEU A 10 -13.74 26.03 -29.66
CA LEU A 10 -14.82 25.07 -29.37
C LEU A 10 -14.36 23.68 -28.95
N ASP A 11 -13.11 23.31 -29.22
CA ASP A 11 -12.58 21.96 -28.90
C ASP A 11 -11.87 21.86 -27.54
N GLN A 12 -11.58 22.96 -26.87
CA GLN A 12 -10.97 22.98 -25.55
C GLN A 12 -12.03 22.86 -24.44
N ILE A 13 -11.95 21.78 -23.67
CA ILE A 13 -12.90 21.48 -22.61
C ILE A 13 -12.56 22.31 -21.37
N SER A 14 -13.56 23.05 -20.83
CA SER A 14 -13.44 23.66 -19.50
C SER A 14 -13.29 22.57 -18.43
N LYS A 15 -12.39 22.74 -17.48
CA LYS A 15 -12.22 21.77 -16.36
C LYS A 15 -13.50 21.60 -15.52
N ASP A 16 -14.34 22.64 -15.46
CA ASP A 16 -15.64 22.55 -14.80
C ASP A 16 -16.68 21.73 -15.58
N GLY A 17 -16.46 21.54 -16.89
CA GLY A 17 -17.28 20.70 -17.76
C GLY A 17 -16.89 19.23 -17.78
N LEU A 18 -15.78 18.84 -17.10
CA LEU A 18 -15.36 17.45 -17.02
C LEU A 18 -16.35 16.62 -16.18
N LYS A 19 -16.65 15.41 -16.65
CA LYS A 19 -17.63 14.51 -16.07
C LYS A 19 -16.99 13.56 -15.05
N LYS A 20 -17.71 13.22 -13.99
CA LYS A 20 -17.34 12.11 -13.11
C LYS A 20 -17.34 10.81 -13.93
N ALA A 21 -16.42 9.92 -13.60
CA ALA A 21 -16.23 8.67 -14.33
C ALA A 21 -16.96 7.51 -13.64
N ASP A 22 -17.89 6.86 -14.35
CA ASP A 22 -18.71 5.78 -13.79
C ASP A 22 -18.09 4.38 -14.01
N ASN A 23 -17.18 4.20 -14.96
CA ASN A 23 -16.61 2.89 -15.31
C ASN A 23 -15.11 2.93 -15.61
N LEU A 24 -14.34 3.47 -14.67
CA LEU A 24 -12.90 3.66 -14.84
C LEU A 24 -12.13 2.34 -15.09
N PHE A 25 -12.53 1.25 -14.43
CA PHE A 25 -11.86 -0.06 -14.60
C PHE A 25 -11.89 -0.51 -16.06
N LYS A 26 -13.06 -0.41 -16.71
CA LYS A 26 -13.20 -0.77 -18.13
C LYS A 26 -12.37 0.17 -19.02
N ILE A 27 -12.43 1.47 -18.74
CA ILE A 27 -11.69 2.48 -19.51
C ILE A 27 -10.17 2.23 -19.44
N PHE A 28 -9.64 1.96 -18.26
CA PHE A 28 -8.22 1.64 -18.08
C PHE A 28 -7.83 0.35 -18.81
N GLY A 29 -8.68 -0.67 -18.72
CA GLY A 29 -8.48 -1.94 -19.44
C GLY A 29 -8.50 -1.75 -20.97
N ASP A 30 -9.46 -1.00 -21.50
CA ASP A 30 -9.56 -0.70 -22.94
C ASP A 30 -8.32 0.07 -23.43
N ILE A 31 -7.85 1.04 -22.65
CA ILE A 31 -6.62 1.81 -22.95
C ILE A 31 -5.40 0.89 -22.96
N HIS A 32 -5.20 0.09 -21.90
CA HIS A 32 -4.09 -0.85 -21.81
C HIS A 32 -4.06 -1.83 -23.00
N ASN A 33 -5.21 -2.45 -23.30
CA ASN A 33 -5.32 -3.41 -24.39
C ASN A 33 -5.03 -2.76 -25.75
N HIS A 34 -5.47 -1.51 -25.95
CA HIS A 34 -5.20 -0.77 -27.18
C HIS A 34 -3.69 -0.46 -27.33
N ILE A 35 -3.03 -0.01 -26.27
CA ILE A 35 -1.57 0.23 -26.28
C ILE A 35 -0.83 -1.07 -26.57
N TYR A 36 -1.15 -2.13 -25.85
CA TYR A 36 -0.53 -3.46 -26.03
C TYR A 36 -0.64 -3.97 -27.46
N ALA A 37 -1.83 -3.84 -28.06
CA ALA A 37 -2.09 -4.33 -29.41
C ALA A 37 -1.42 -3.50 -30.52
N ASN A 38 -1.19 -2.19 -30.34
CA ASN A 38 -0.83 -1.29 -31.43
C ASN A 38 0.63 -0.80 -31.38
N ASP A 39 1.27 -0.78 -30.21
CA ASP A 39 2.60 -0.18 -30.08
C ASP A 39 3.74 -1.20 -29.97
N GLY A 40 3.44 -2.50 -29.92
CA GLY A 40 4.45 -3.55 -29.80
C GLY A 40 5.15 -3.58 -28.44
N LEU A 41 4.53 -2.97 -27.44
CA LEU A 41 5.00 -2.96 -26.06
C LEU A 41 4.59 -4.26 -25.34
N SER A 42 5.38 -4.70 -24.37
CA SER A 42 4.94 -5.74 -23.43
C SER A 42 3.76 -5.25 -22.57
N SER A 43 3.04 -6.17 -21.93
CA SER A 43 1.93 -5.82 -21.04
C SER A 43 2.35 -4.86 -19.93
N GLN A 44 3.57 -5.03 -19.38
CA GLN A 44 4.13 -4.14 -18.36
C GLN A 44 4.46 -2.75 -18.89
N GLU A 45 5.08 -2.67 -20.07
CA GLU A 45 5.38 -1.39 -20.69
C GLU A 45 4.09 -0.65 -21.04
N ALA A 46 3.08 -1.34 -21.58
CA ALA A 46 1.77 -0.76 -21.83
C ALA A 46 1.13 -0.23 -20.54
N PHE A 47 1.21 -1.00 -19.45
CA PHE A 47 0.73 -0.56 -18.13
C PHE A 47 1.48 0.68 -17.64
N ALA A 48 2.80 0.72 -17.78
CA ALA A 48 3.61 1.89 -17.40
C ALA A 48 3.22 3.14 -18.19
N GLU A 49 2.91 3.02 -19.48
CA GLU A 49 2.43 4.12 -20.30
C GLU A 49 1.03 4.63 -19.85
N VAL A 50 0.11 3.70 -19.51
CA VAL A 50 -1.19 4.10 -18.90
C VAL A 50 -0.94 4.91 -17.64
N LEU A 51 -0.05 4.44 -16.77
CA LEU A 51 0.26 5.10 -15.50
C LEU A 51 0.80 6.53 -15.73
N LYS A 52 1.76 6.72 -16.67
CA LYS A 52 2.27 8.06 -17.04
C LYS A 52 1.14 9.00 -17.43
N LEU A 53 0.22 8.54 -18.29
CA LEU A 53 -0.88 9.37 -18.78
C LEU A 53 -1.93 9.68 -17.72
N LEU A 54 -2.11 8.80 -16.72
CA LEU A 54 -2.94 9.12 -15.55
C LEU A 54 -2.31 10.23 -14.70
N PHE A 55 -0.99 10.22 -14.48
CA PHE A 55 -0.31 11.32 -13.80
C PHE A 55 -0.46 12.65 -14.59
N VAL A 56 -0.24 12.63 -15.90
CA VAL A 56 -0.41 13.80 -16.75
C VAL A 56 -1.84 14.34 -16.66
N LYS A 57 -2.82 13.47 -16.70
CA LYS A 57 -4.25 13.84 -16.61
C LYS A 57 -4.59 14.48 -15.27
N VAL A 58 -4.16 13.87 -14.16
CA VAL A 58 -4.38 14.41 -12.81
C VAL A 58 -3.69 15.75 -12.63
N GLU A 59 -2.45 15.90 -13.14
CA GLU A 59 -1.71 17.15 -13.09
C GLU A 59 -2.40 18.27 -13.88
N ASP A 60 -2.88 17.97 -15.09
CA ASP A 60 -3.65 18.93 -15.87
C ASP A 60 -4.95 19.36 -15.12
N GLU A 61 -5.66 18.41 -14.50
CA GLU A 61 -6.89 18.71 -13.74
C GLU A 61 -6.65 19.61 -12.52
N ARG A 62 -5.53 19.40 -11.80
CA ARG A 62 -5.15 20.16 -10.60
C ARG A 62 -4.56 21.53 -10.89
N GLY A 63 -4.00 21.74 -12.10
CA GLY A 63 -3.43 23.00 -12.51
C GLY A 63 -4.42 24.16 -12.47
N GLU A 64 -3.93 25.41 -12.30
CA GLU A 64 -4.74 26.64 -12.11
C GLU A 64 -5.51 27.06 -13.36
N GLU A 65 -5.16 26.57 -14.53
CA GLU A 65 -5.80 26.95 -15.79
C GLU A 65 -7.26 26.46 -15.84
N LYS A 66 -8.16 27.31 -16.29
CA LYS A 66 -9.60 26.99 -16.40
C LYS A 66 -9.91 25.97 -17.52
N LYS A 67 -9.05 25.91 -18.54
CA LYS A 67 -9.21 25.00 -19.69
C LYS A 67 -8.20 23.87 -19.58
N SER A 68 -8.66 22.65 -19.90
CA SER A 68 -7.80 21.47 -19.95
C SER A 68 -6.86 21.55 -21.16
N LYS A 69 -5.58 21.25 -20.96
CA LYS A 69 -4.60 21.03 -22.03
C LYS A 69 -4.51 19.56 -22.43
N PHE A 70 -5.07 18.67 -21.60
CA PHE A 70 -5.15 17.24 -21.88
C PHE A 70 -6.36 16.93 -22.75
N TYR A 71 -6.25 17.25 -24.06
CA TYR A 71 -7.32 17.03 -25.03
C TYR A 71 -6.76 16.73 -26.42
N ILE A 72 -7.61 16.21 -27.30
CA ILE A 72 -7.38 16.10 -28.74
C ILE A 72 -8.60 16.68 -29.46
N SER A 73 -8.39 17.59 -30.41
CA SER A 73 -9.45 18.16 -31.22
C SER A 73 -9.77 17.27 -32.42
N SER A 74 -10.96 17.49 -33.04
CA SER A 74 -11.35 16.76 -34.25
C SER A 74 -10.39 17.01 -35.41
N ASN A 75 -9.91 18.25 -35.57
CA ASN A 75 -8.94 18.62 -36.63
C ASN A 75 -7.58 17.91 -36.39
N GLU A 76 -7.08 17.88 -35.12
CA GLU A 76 -5.85 17.17 -34.79
C GLU A 76 -5.97 15.67 -35.05
N GLN A 77 -7.14 15.09 -34.82
CA GLN A 77 -7.41 13.67 -35.05
C GLN A 77 -7.41 13.37 -36.58
N GLU A 78 -7.98 14.25 -37.37
CA GLU A 78 -7.96 14.16 -38.84
C GLU A 78 -6.52 14.29 -39.40
N ASP A 79 -5.75 15.27 -38.93
CA ASP A 79 -4.34 15.45 -39.27
C ASP A 79 -3.52 14.16 -39.00
N ILE A 80 -3.67 13.59 -37.79
CA ILE A 80 -2.97 12.34 -37.41
C ILE A 80 -3.37 11.19 -38.34
N SER A 81 -4.65 11.08 -38.69
CA SER A 81 -5.14 10.05 -39.60
C SER A 81 -4.57 10.19 -41.02
N ASN A 82 -4.28 11.42 -41.42
CA ASN A 82 -3.67 11.76 -42.70
C ASN A 82 -2.13 11.77 -42.68
N GLY A 83 -1.51 11.39 -41.55
CA GLY A 83 -0.06 11.37 -41.39
C GLY A 83 0.59 12.74 -41.23
N GLN A 84 -0.20 13.78 -40.93
CA GLN A 84 0.27 15.16 -40.79
C GLN A 84 0.70 15.46 -39.35
N ASN A 85 1.72 16.30 -39.22
CA ASN A 85 2.15 16.80 -37.91
C ASN A 85 1.24 17.95 -37.45
N ASN A 86 0.94 17.97 -36.16
CA ASN A 86 0.14 19.00 -35.49
C ASN A 86 0.65 19.30 -34.08
N ALA A 87 -0.05 20.16 -33.36
CA ALA A 87 0.32 20.59 -32.02
C ALA A 87 -0.02 19.58 -30.90
N PHE A 88 -0.76 18.51 -31.20
CA PHE A 88 -1.27 17.55 -30.17
C PHE A 88 -0.16 16.89 -29.37
N ARG A 89 0.75 16.13 -30.05
CA ARG A 89 1.81 15.40 -29.37
C ARG A 89 2.76 16.32 -28.58
N PRO A 90 3.28 17.44 -29.12
CA PRO A 90 4.07 18.41 -28.38
C PRO A 90 3.38 18.89 -27.10
N ARG A 91 2.08 19.21 -27.14
CA ARG A 91 1.29 19.67 -26.01
C ARG A 91 1.21 18.61 -24.89
N ILE A 92 0.95 17.33 -25.23
CA ILE A 92 0.90 16.26 -24.23
C ILE A 92 2.29 15.97 -23.65
N VAL A 93 3.35 16.06 -24.46
CA VAL A 93 4.74 15.93 -23.96
C VAL A 93 5.09 17.07 -23.00
N GLU A 94 4.70 18.31 -23.28
CA GLU A 94 4.89 19.46 -22.39
C GLU A 94 4.19 19.25 -21.04
N LEU A 95 2.95 18.71 -21.07
CA LEU A 95 2.24 18.34 -19.82
C LEU A 95 2.98 17.23 -19.04
N PHE A 96 3.55 16.24 -19.74
CA PHE A 96 4.33 15.21 -19.09
C PHE A 96 5.64 15.77 -18.50
N ASP A 97 6.31 16.68 -19.21
CA ASP A 97 7.51 17.35 -18.71
C ASP A 97 7.22 18.21 -17.47
N LYS A 98 6.02 18.81 -17.40
CA LYS A 98 5.54 19.48 -16.19
C LYS A 98 5.30 18.44 -15.06
N ALA A 99 4.56 17.38 -15.35
CA ALA A 99 4.30 16.32 -14.37
C ALA A 99 5.60 15.70 -13.83
N LYS A 100 6.65 15.53 -14.66
CA LYS A 100 7.96 15.08 -14.18
C LYS A 100 8.60 16.03 -13.16
N LYS A 101 8.39 17.33 -13.27
CA LYS A 101 8.92 18.31 -12.29
C LYS A 101 8.14 18.27 -10.99
N ASP A 102 6.81 18.18 -11.07
CA ASP A 102 5.94 18.18 -9.91
C ASP A 102 6.00 16.84 -9.16
N TYR A 103 6.36 15.75 -9.86
CA TYR A 103 6.56 14.39 -9.34
C TYR A 103 7.99 13.89 -9.60
N ALA A 104 9.00 14.71 -9.24
CA ALA A 104 10.42 14.40 -9.48
C ALA A 104 10.92 13.14 -8.78
N ASP A 105 10.23 12.71 -7.73
CA ASP A 105 10.49 11.46 -7.01
C ASP A 105 9.76 10.24 -7.62
N VAL A 106 8.93 10.45 -8.65
CA VAL A 106 8.21 9.40 -9.39
C VAL A 106 8.84 9.11 -10.73
N PHE A 107 9.24 10.15 -11.44
CA PHE A 107 9.73 10.05 -12.82
C PHE A 107 11.19 10.50 -12.93
N ASP A 108 11.96 9.72 -13.67
CA ASP A 108 13.29 10.13 -14.10
C ASP A 108 13.17 11.23 -15.19
N GLU A 109 14.10 12.20 -15.19
CA GLU A 109 14.11 13.28 -16.20
C GLU A 109 14.21 12.73 -17.63
N SER A 110 14.88 11.59 -17.81
CA SER A 110 15.04 10.92 -19.11
C SER A 110 13.78 10.21 -19.61
N GLU A 111 12.79 9.99 -18.75
CA GLU A 111 11.56 9.28 -19.13
C GLU A 111 10.77 10.04 -20.19
N LYS A 112 10.26 9.27 -21.16
CA LYS A 112 9.46 9.78 -22.30
C LYS A 112 8.17 9.00 -22.45
N ILE A 113 7.20 9.57 -23.15
CA ILE A 113 6.01 8.86 -23.61
C ILE A 113 6.41 8.05 -24.85
N ASN A 114 6.38 6.72 -24.72
CA ASN A 114 6.84 5.78 -25.77
C ASN A 114 5.70 5.25 -26.64
N LEU A 115 4.61 6.02 -26.78
CA LEU A 115 3.47 5.67 -27.61
C LEU A 115 3.58 6.30 -29.00
N LYS A 116 3.08 5.61 -30.03
CA LYS A 116 2.81 6.21 -31.33
C LYS A 116 1.77 7.33 -31.19
N THR A 117 1.84 8.32 -32.06
CA THR A 117 0.95 9.50 -31.98
C THR A 117 -0.54 9.09 -32.05
N ALA A 118 -0.89 8.13 -32.91
CA ALA A 118 -2.26 7.63 -33.02
C ALA A 118 -2.74 6.94 -31.75
N THR A 119 -1.89 6.14 -31.11
CA THR A 119 -2.20 5.47 -29.83
C THR A 119 -2.35 6.48 -28.69
N LEU A 120 -1.44 7.47 -28.62
CA LEU A 120 -1.54 8.57 -27.66
C LEU A 120 -2.86 9.35 -27.85
N ALA A 121 -3.25 9.63 -29.09
CA ALA A 121 -4.52 10.28 -29.45
C ALA A 121 -5.73 9.47 -28.94
N PHE A 122 -5.72 8.15 -29.13
CA PHE A 122 -6.76 7.27 -28.61
C PHE A 122 -6.86 7.37 -27.09
N VAL A 123 -5.74 7.27 -26.36
CA VAL A 123 -5.74 7.34 -24.89
C VAL A 123 -6.29 8.68 -24.42
N VAL A 124 -5.81 9.79 -24.99
CA VAL A 124 -6.30 11.12 -24.63
C VAL A 124 -7.79 11.26 -24.91
N SER A 125 -8.29 10.77 -26.05
CA SER A 125 -9.71 10.82 -26.39
C SER A 125 -10.61 10.10 -25.38
N LYS A 126 -10.12 8.99 -24.79
CA LYS A 126 -10.84 8.23 -23.76
C LYS A 126 -10.90 8.94 -22.40
N LEU A 127 -9.88 9.71 -22.07
CA LEU A 127 -9.73 10.33 -20.74
C LEU A 127 -10.10 11.83 -20.73
N GLN A 128 -10.06 12.54 -21.87
CA GLN A 128 -10.17 14.00 -21.91
C GLN A 128 -11.44 14.57 -21.28
N ASN A 129 -12.56 13.86 -21.38
CA ASN A 129 -13.85 14.31 -20.84
C ASN A 129 -14.09 13.92 -19.37
N LEU A 130 -13.18 13.15 -18.79
CA LEU A 130 -13.32 12.63 -17.42
C LEU A 130 -12.63 13.58 -16.44
N ASN A 131 -13.16 13.61 -15.22
CA ASN A 131 -12.53 14.25 -14.06
C ASN A 131 -12.12 13.16 -13.07
N LEU A 132 -10.84 12.81 -13.07
CA LEU A 132 -10.30 11.82 -12.14
C LEU A 132 -10.20 12.39 -10.72
N SER A 133 -9.83 13.66 -10.58
CA SER A 133 -9.65 14.32 -9.29
C SER A 133 -10.96 14.50 -8.53
N LYS A 134 -12.06 14.86 -9.21
CA LYS A 134 -13.39 15.08 -8.59
C LYS A 134 -14.30 13.85 -8.61
N SER A 135 -13.87 12.72 -9.20
CA SER A 135 -14.61 11.46 -9.13
C SER A 135 -14.62 10.93 -7.70
N ASP A 136 -15.64 10.13 -7.36
CA ASP A 136 -15.75 9.52 -6.04
C ASP A 136 -14.49 8.70 -5.69
N ARG A 137 -13.96 8.90 -4.48
CA ARG A 137 -12.71 8.27 -4.02
C ARG A 137 -12.78 6.75 -4.11
N ASP A 138 -13.86 6.18 -3.60
CA ASP A 138 -13.99 4.72 -3.55
C ASP A 138 -14.15 4.13 -4.96
N VAL A 139 -14.85 4.82 -5.86
CA VAL A 139 -15.00 4.41 -7.27
C VAL A 139 -13.65 4.41 -7.98
N LYS A 140 -12.90 5.52 -7.90
CA LYS A 140 -11.60 5.63 -8.60
C LYS A 140 -10.52 4.74 -7.97
N GLY A 141 -10.45 4.66 -6.64
CA GLY A 141 -9.51 3.80 -5.92
C GLY A 141 -9.76 2.33 -6.21
N THR A 142 -11.01 1.87 -6.12
CA THR A 142 -11.40 0.49 -6.44
C THR A 142 -11.14 0.14 -7.92
N ALA A 143 -11.46 1.05 -8.85
CA ALA A 143 -11.22 0.83 -10.26
C ALA A 143 -9.73 0.69 -10.57
N PHE A 144 -8.90 1.57 -10.00
CA PHE A 144 -7.46 1.53 -10.16
C PHE A 144 -6.86 0.27 -9.54
N GLN A 145 -7.28 -0.10 -8.33
CA GLN A 145 -6.84 -1.33 -7.67
C GLN A 145 -7.17 -2.58 -8.49
N LYS A 146 -8.40 -2.70 -9.02
CA LYS A 146 -8.79 -3.81 -9.90
C LYS A 146 -7.95 -3.82 -11.18
N PHE A 147 -7.67 -2.66 -11.75
CA PHE A 147 -6.82 -2.53 -12.94
C PHE A 147 -5.39 -3.01 -12.64
N VAL A 148 -4.80 -2.58 -11.53
CA VAL A 148 -3.47 -3.05 -11.07
C VAL A 148 -3.48 -4.56 -10.87
N TYR A 149 -4.46 -5.11 -10.14
CA TYR A 149 -4.55 -6.55 -9.89
C TYR A 149 -4.68 -7.38 -11.16
N SER A 150 -5.40 -6.90 -12.16
CA SER A 150 -5.59 -7.64 -13.42
C SER A 150 -4.33 -7.72 -14.28
N HIS A 151 -3.40 -6.76 -14.15
CA HIS A 151 -2.23 -6.65 -15.02
C HIS A 151 -0.89 -6.97 -14.32
N GLN A 152 -0.88 -7.02 -12.99
CA GLN A 152 0.31 -7.33 -12.18
C GLN A 152 0.26 -8.73 -11.56
N ARG A 153 -0.76 -9.55 -11.88
CA ARG A 153 -0.86 -10.94 -11.40
C ARG A 153 0.21 -11.81 -12.03
N GLY A 154 0.97 -12.51 -11.18
CA GLY A 154 1.88 -13.57 -11.63
C GLY A 154 3.31 -13.12 -11.90
N GLU A 155 3.66 -11.88 -11.66
CA GLU A 155 5.04 -11.47 -11.67
C GLU A 155 5.78 -11.98 -10.44
N ARG A 156 7.02 -12.46 -10.66
CA ARG A 156 7.83 -13.06 -9.60
C ARG A 156 7.99 -12.07 -8.45
N GLY A 157 7.34 -12.37 -7.32
CA GLY A 157 7.59 -11.69 -6.08
C GLY A 157 6.57 -10.67 -5.61
N GLN A 158 5.53 -10.43 -6.36
CA GLN A 158 4.49 -9.48 -5.96
C GLN A 158 3.24 -10.22 -5.48
N PHE A 159 3.11 -10.35 -4.16
CA PHE A 159 1.93 -10.88 -3.53
C PHE A 159 1.11 -9.73 -2.97
N PHE A 160 -0.10 -9.57 -3.48
CA PHE A 160 -1.03 -8.61 -2.94
C PHE A 160 -1.59 -9.12 -1.61
N THR A 161 -1.63 -8.26 -0.61
CA THR A 161 -2.32 -8.57 0.63
C THR A 161 -3.82 -8.43 0.43
N PRO A 162 -4.64 -9.45 0.76
CA PRO A 162 -6.10 -9.33 0.68
C PRO A 162 -6.63 -8.17 1.52
N ASP A 163 -7.60 -7.41 0.99
CA ASP A 163 -8.16 -6.25 1.67
C ASP A 163 -8.73 -6.58 3.05
N ALA A 164 -9.29 -7.77 3.22
CA ALA A 164 -9.78 -8.25 4.50
C ALA A 164 -8.68 -8.34 5.56
N ILE A 165 -7.48 -8.81 5.18
CA ILE A 165 -6.31 -8.87 6.06
C ILE A 165 -5.77 -7.48 6.36
N ILE A 166 -5.74 -6.60 5.36
CA ILE A 166 -5.34 -5.20 5.54
C ILE A 166 -6.23 -4.53 6.58
N ARG A 167 -7.57 -4.63 6.43
CA ARG A 167 -8.54 -4.08 7.38
C ARG A 167 -8.33 -4.64 8.79
N LEU A 168 -8.20 -5.97 8.92
CA LEU A 168 -7.95 -6.60 10.21
C LEU A 168 -6.72 -6.02 10.93
N CYS A 169 -5.61 -5.87 10.22
CA CYS A 169 -4.38 -5.31 10.79
C CYS A 169 -4.58 -3.85 11.23
N VAL A 170 -5.25 -3.05 10.41
CA VAL A 170 -5.53 -1.63 10.72
C VAL A 170 -6.48 -1.51 11.91
N ASP A 171 -7.56 -2.31 11.95
CA ASP A 171 -8.52 -2.30 13.04
C ASP A 171 -7.87 -2.72 14.37
N PHE A 172 -6.98 -3.73 14.37
CA PHE A 172 -6.27 -4.18 15.57
C PHE A 172 -5.31 -3.12 16.11
N LEU A 173 -4.56 -2.44 15.24
CA LEU A 173 -3.61 -1.43 15.68
C LEU A 173 -4.25 -0.07 15.93
N ALA A 174 -5.38 0.21 15.28
CA ALA A 174 -6.22 1.39 15.44
C ALA A 174 -5.43 2.72 15.38
N PRO A 175 -4.79 3.05 14.24
CA PRO A 175 -3.95 4.23 14.11
C PRO A 175 -4.71 5.52 14.46
N GLN A 176 -4.01 6.47 15.09
CA GLN A 176 -4.56 7.74 15.53
C GLN A 176 -4.02 8.91 14.68
N LYS A 177 -4.74 10.03 14.66
CA LYS A 177 -4.44 11.21 13.84
C LYS A 177 -3.04 11.85 14.03
N ASN A 178 -2.36 11.53 15.11
CA ASN A 178 -1.02 12.05 15.45
C ASN A 178 0.06 10.97 15.34
N GLU A 179 -0.30 9.75 14.93
CA GLU A 179 0.64 8.64 14.81
C GLU A 179 1.19 8.55 13.40
N LYS A 180 2.51 8.31 13.29
CA LYS A 180 3.18 8.02 12.03
C LYS A 180 3.08 6.53 11.72
N VAL A 181 2.56 6.22 10.55
CA VAL A 181 2.38 4.86 10.04
C VAL A 181 3.41 4.60 8.94
N LEU A 182 4.09 3.47 9.01
CA LEU A 182 5.01 3.00 7.96
C LEU A 182 4.59 1.62 7.47
N ASP A 183 4.67 1.41 6.17
CA ASP A 183 4.77 0.09 5.55
C ASP A 183 6.13 -0.04 4.85
N PRO A 184 7.11 -0.79 5.43
CA PRO A 184 8.45 -0.93 4.85
C PRO A 184 8.52 -1.88 3.65
N ALA A 185 7.41 -2.50 3.23
CA ALA A 185 7.27 -3.30 2.01
C ALA A 185 5.91 -3.01 1.37
N CYS A 186 5.66 -1.72 1.06
CA CYS A 186 4.30 -1.22 0.88
C CYS A 186 3.60 -1.73 -0.38
N GLY A 187 4.32 -2.34 -1.31
CA GLY A 187 3.72 -2.81 -2.55
C GLY A 187 2.94 -1.68 -3.22
N THR A 188 1.67 -1.92 -3.50
CA THR A 188 0.76 -0.92 -4.10
C THR A 188 0.09 0.00 -3.08
N GLY A 189 0.58 0.07 -1.84
CA GLY A 189 0.10 1.00 -0.81
C GLY A 189 -1.18 0.58 -0.09
N GLY A 190 -1.52 -0.71 -0.08
CA GLY A 190 -2.78 -1.21 0.50
C GLY A 190 -2.96 -0.85 1.97
N PHE A 191 -1.97 -1.13 2.81
CA PHE A 191 -2.01 -0.80 4.24
C PHE A 191 -2.07 0.70 4.50
N LEU A 192 -1.37 1.51 3.69
CA LEU A 192 -1.33 2.96 3.86
C LEU A 192 -2.69 3.60 3.54
N VAL A 193 -3.31 3.17 2.43
CA VAL A 193 -4.65 3.64 2.06
C VAL A 193 -5.68 3.28 3.13
N GLU A 194 -5.65 2.04 3.64
CA GLU A 194 -6.60 1.62 4.67
C GLU A 194 -6.37 2.35 5.99
N ALA A 195 -5.12 2.52 6.43
CA ALA A 195 -4.78 3.30 7.61
C ALA A 195 -5.25 4.77 7.48
N MET A 196 -5.08 5.36 6.30
CA MET A 196 -5.57 6.69 5.97
C MET A 196 -7.08 6.78 6.13
N LYS A 197 -7.83 5.89 5.47
CA LYS A 197 -9.30 5.84 5.53
C LYS A 197 -9.81 5.62 6.95
N TYR A 198 -9.14 4.73 7.70
CA TYR A 198 -9.45 4.48 9.10
C TYR A 198 -9.35 5.75 9.96
N VAL A 199 -8.23 6.47 9.86
CA VAL A 199 -8.01 7.70 10.63
C VAL A 199 -8.99 8.79 10.20
N TRP A 200 -9.23 8.98 8.91
CA TRP A 200 -10.21 9.96 8.41
C TRP A 200 -11.60 9.69 8.96
N LYS A 201 -12.05 8.44 8.90
CA LYS A 201 -13.36 8.02 9.41
C LYS A 201 -13.49 8.25 10.91
N ASN A 202 -12.48 7.87 11.69
CA ASN A 202 -12.57 7.86 13.15
C ASN A 202 -12.21 9.20 13.81
N ASN A 203 -11.40 10.05 13.13
CA ASN A 203 -10.90 11.28 13.73
C ASN A 203 -11.43 12.57 13.08
N PHE A 204 -11.81 12.54 11.80
CA PHE A 204 -12.16 13.76 11.06
C PHE A 204 -13.60 13.80 10.56
N SER A 205 -14.35 12.69 10.55
CA SER A 205 -15.72 12.62 10.05
C SER A 205 -16.69 13.58 10.77
N ASN A 206 -16.43 13.88 12.05
CA ASN A 206 -17.25 14.79 12.86
C ASN A 206 -16.99 16.28 12.59
N ILE A 207 -16.00 16.64 11.76
CA ILE A 207 -15.71 18.04 11.41
C ILE A 207 -16.75 18.52 10.40
N LYS A 208 -17.62 19.45 10.83
CA LYS A 208 -18.72 19.95 10.01
C LYS A 208 -18.27 20.81 8.83
N ASN A 209 -17.20 21.59 9.01
CA ASN A 209 -16.62 22.40 7.93
C ASN A 209 -15.88 21.48 6.96
N ILE A 210 -16.37 21.39 5.72
CA ILE A 210 -15.85 20.49 4.69
C ILE A 210 -14.40 20.85 4.30
N ASP A 211 -14.08 22.15 4.18
CA ASP A 211 -12.74 22.59 3.77
C ASP A 211 -11.73 22.34 4.89
N GLU A 212 -12.11 22.59 6.14
CA GLU A 212 -11.27 22.26 7.30
C GLU A 212 -11.03 20.75 7.39
N ARG A 213 -12.07 19.94 7.19
CA ARG A 213 -11.94 18.48 7.19
C ARG A 213 -10.97 18.02 6.11
N LYS A 214 -11.15 18.44 4.86
CA LYS A 214 -10.26 18.08 3.74
C LYS A 214 -8.82 18.50 4.00
N ARG A 215 -8.60 19.70 4.55
CA ARG A 215 -7.27 20.16 4.92
C ARG A 215 -6.61 19.25 5.95
N LYS A 216 -7.33 18.82 7.00
CA LYS A 216 -6.80 17.90 8.03
C LYS A 216 -6.59 16.50 7.50
N GLU A 217 -7.46 16.01 6.61
CA GLU A 217 -7.32 14.74 5.91
C GLU A 217 -6.03 14.72 5.10
N LEU A 218 -5.79 15.75 4.29
CA LEU A 218 -4.59 15.90 3.48
C LEU A 218 -3.33 16.05 4.36
N GLU A 219 -3.37 16.91 5.37
CA GLU A 219 -2.25 17.12 6.29
C GLU A 219 -1.83 15.83 7.00
N TYR A 220 -2.80 14.99 7.41
CA TYR A 220 -2.51 13.69 7.99
C TYR A 220 -1.81 12.77 6.99
N ALA A 221 -2.34 12.66 5.79
CA ALA A 221 -1.77 11.80 4.75
C ALA A 221 -0.33 12.21 4.40
N GLU A 222 -0.07 13.49 4.21
CA GLU A 222 1.26 14.00 3.87
C GLU A 222 2.30 13.85 4.99
N LYS A 223 1.87 13.99 6.26
CA LYS A 223 2.81 14.06 7.40
C LYS A 223 2.94 12.75 8.17
N ASN A 224 2.00 11.81 7.99
CA ASN A 224 1.89 10.65 8.87
C ASN A 224 1.94 9.31 8.16
N LEU A 225 1.83 9.25 6.83
CA LEU A 225 1.85 8.01 6.07
C LEU A 225 3.14 7.85 5.28
N PHE A 226 3.83 6.73 5.49
CA PHE A 226 5.12 6.46 4.86
C PHE A 226 5.16 5.02 4.32
N GLY A 227 5.80 4.85 3.17
CA GLY A 227 5.99 3.54 2.55
C GLY A 227 7.37 3.39 1.94
N ILE A 228 7.88 2.17 1.92
CA ILE A 228 9.09 1.82 1.18
C ILE A 228 8.74 0.72 0.20
N GLU A 229 9.15 0.88 -1.04
CA GLU A 229 8.99 -0.13 -2.09
C GLU A 229 10.26 -0.23 -2.93
N ILE A 230 10.77 -1.45 -3.09
CA ILE A 230 12.01 -1.71 -3.83
C ILE A 230 11.83 -1.65 -5.34
N ASN A 231 10.65 -2.04 -5.84
CA ASN A 231 10.35 -2.04 -7.27
C ASN A 231 9.90 -0.64 -7.73
N PRO A 232 10.61 0.02 -8.66
CA PRO A 232 10.29 1.39 -9.08
C PRO A 232 8.88 1.51 -9.69
N LEU A 233 8.44 0.52 -10.47
CA LEU A 233 7.11 0.55 -11.08
C LEU A 233 6.02 0.42 -10.01
N VAL A 234 6.21 -0.47 -9.03
CA VAL A 234 5.25 -0.67 -7.94
C VAL A 234 5.20 0.55 -7.03
N ALA A 235 6.33 1.20 -6.78
CA ALA A 235 6.38 2.48 -6.06
C ALA A 235 5.57 3.57 -6.80
N LYS A 236 5.69 3.66 -8.13
CA LYS A 236 4.86 4.57 -8.95
C LYS A 236 3.37 4.23 -8.85
N ILE A 237 3.03 2.93 -8.83
CA ILE A 237 1.64 2.46 -8.62
C ILE A 237 1.12 2.90 -7.27
N ALA A 238 1.90 2.68 -6.20
CA ALA A 238 1.53 3.10 -4.85
C ALA A 238 1.27 4.61 -4.78
N LYS A 239 2.17 5.42 -5.33
CA LYS A 239 2.01 6.88 -5.41
C LYS A 239 0.76 7.29 -6.19
N MET A 240 0.49 6.70 -7.34
CA MET A 240 -0.73 6.99 -8.11
C MET A 240 -1.98 6.60 -7.32
N ARG A 241 -1.96 5.45 -6.63
CA ARG A 241 -3.08 5.04 -5.78
C ARG A 241 -3.37 6.06 -4.69
N MET A 242 -2.34 6.52 -3.99
CA MET A 242 -2.45 7.55 -2.97
C MET A 242 -3.02 8.85 -3.56
N ILE A 243 -2.51 9.31 -4.72
CA ILE A 243 -3.03 10.48 -5.45
C ILE A 243 -4.52 10.35 -5.79
N LEU A 244 -4.94 9.18 -6.27
CA LEU A 244 -6.35 8.91 -6.60
C LEU A 244 -7.25 8.86 -5.35
N GLU A 245 -6.69 8.57 -4.19
CA GLU A 245 -7.38 8.65 -2.90
C GLU A 245 -7.31 10.07 -2.27
N ASP A 246 -6.82 11.06 -3.02
CA ASP A 246 -6.70 12.48 -2.65
C ASP A 246 -5.79 12.75 -1.43
N ASP A 247 -4.69 12.00 -1.31
CA ASP A 247 -3.76 12.11 -0.17
C ASP A 247 -2.56 13.06 -0.39
N GLY A 248 -2.33 13.51 -1.62
CA GLY A 248 -1.17 14.33 -1.94
C GLY A 248 0.11 13.55 -2.28
N TYR A 249 0.13 12.21 -2.22
CA TYR A 249 1.19 11.26 -2.65
C TYR A 249 2.52 11.25 -1.87
N SER A 250 2.70 12.09 -0.90
CA SER A 250 3.97 12.17 -0.15
C SER A 250 4.21 10.92 0.70
N GLY A 251 5.48 10.61 0.92
CA GLY A 251 5.89 9.56 1.86
C GLY A 251 6.21 8.18 1.27
N ILE A 252 6.00 7.92 -0.03
CA ILE A 252 6.44 6.67 -0.67
C ILE A 252 7.87 6.82 -1.19
N VAL A 253 8.78 5.99 -0.68
CA VAL A 253 10.22 6.03 -1.02
C VAL A 253 10.59 4.77 -1.79
N ASN A 254 11.20 4.94 -2.98
CA ASN A 254 11.70 3.81 -3.76
C ASN A 254 13.11 3.44 -3.32
N THR A 255 13.24 2.46 -2.45
CA THR A 255 14.53 1.93 -1.99
C THR A 255 14.35 0.54 -1.39
N ASN A 256 15.46 -0.13 -1.05
CA ASN A 256 15.44 -1.41 -0.36
C ASN A 256 15.45 -1.19 1.17
N SER A 257 14.37 -1.56 1.85
CA SER A 257 14.22 -1.46 3.32
C SER A 257 15.29 -2.23 4.11
N LEU A 258 15.86 -3.26 3.52
CA LEU A 258 16.92 -4.07 4.14
C LEU A 258 18.32 -3.53 3.89
N SER A 259 18.50 -2.47 3.11
CA SER A 259 19.79 -1.78 2.97
C SER A 259 20.24 -1.20 4.31
N PRO A 260 21.56 -0.90 4.47
CA PRO A 260 22.06 -0.18 5.63
C PRO A 260 21.20 1.05 5.95
N ILE A 261 20.89 1.25 7.23
CA ILE A 261 19.89 2.23 7.66
C ILE A 261 20.19 3.65 7.14
N GLN A 262 21.49 4.03 7.08
CA GLN A 262 21.91 5.34 6.58
C GLN A 262 21.59 5.53 5.09
N ALA A 263 21.63 4.46 4.30
CA ALA A 263 21.25 4.51 2.89
C ALA A 263 19.74 4.70 2.73
N VAL A 264 18.94 4.03 3.57
CA VAL A 264 17.47 4.21 3.58
C VAL A 264 17.11 5.62 4.05
N GLU A 265 17.76 6.14 5.09
CA GLU A 265 17.55 7.50 5.61
C GLU A 265 17.86 8.57 4.58
N LYS A 266 18.92 8.37 3.79
CA LYS A 266 19.26 9.26 2.68
C LYS A 266 18.12 9.38 1.68
N GLU A 267 17.56 8.25 1.26
CA GLU A 267 16.42 8.25 0.32
C GLU A 267 15.16 8.87 0.95
N PHE A 268 14.90 8.61 2.24
CA PHE A 268 13.81 9.28 2.97
C PHE A 268 13.97 10.79 2.99
N SER A 269 15.20 11.28 3.25
CA SER A 269 15.47 12.73 3.31
C SER A 269 15.36 13.42 1.96
N ASN A 270 15.46 12.68 0.85
CA ASN A 270 15.27 13.21 -0.51
C ASN A 270 13.78 13.39 -0.86
N VAL A 271 12.90 12.55 -0.29
CA VAL A 271 11.49 12.47 -0.67
C VAL A 271 10.58 13.06 0.42
N THR A 272 10.97 12.94 1.70
CA THR A 272 10.16 13.34 2.84
C THR A 272 10.88 14.37 3.71
N TYR A 273 10.19 14.90 4.72
CA TYR A 273 10.80 15.77 5.72
C TYR A 273 11.60 15.01 6.80
N LEU A 274 11.55 13.66 6.80
CA LEU A 274 12.25 12.84 7.79
C LEU A 274 13.73 12.68 7.39
N LYS A 275 14.63 13.05 8.28
CA LYS A 275 16.09 12.87 8.10
C LYS A 275 16.61 11.61 8.77
N GLU A 276 16.01 11.24 9.88
CA GLU A 276 16.26 10.01 10.61
C GLU A 276 14.95 9.22 10.67
N ILE A 277 15.01 7.89 10.56
CA ILE A 277 13.83 7.04 10.57
C ILE A 277 13.87 5.98 11.67
N LYS A 278 15.02 5.77 12.30
CA LYS A 278 15.18 4.83 13.39
C LYS A 278 14.41 5.28 14.63
N GLY A 279 13.48 4.44 15.11
CA GLY A 279 12.67 4.77 16.28
C GLY A 279 11.68 5.91 16.06
N VAL A 280 11.20 6.14 14.84
CA VAL A 280 10.35 7.28 14.49
C VAL A 280 8.88 6.91 14.35
N PHE A 281 8.55 5.69 13.93
CA PHE A 281 7.18 5.32 13.59
C PHE A 281 6.41 4.79 14.80
N ASP A 282 5.18 5.22 14.94
CA ASP A 282 4.27 4.77 15.99
C ASP A 282 3.66 3.41 15.65
N ILE A 283 3.36 3.20 14.35
CA ILE A 283 2.72 2.00 13.83
C ILE A 283 3.46 1.53 12.57
N ILE A 284 3.70 0.22 12.51
CA ILE A 284 4.14 -0.45 11.29
C ILE A 284 3.13 -1.53 10.92
N LEU A 285 2.69 -1.51 9.66
CA LEU A 285 1.78 -2.46 9.04
C LEU A 285 2.45 -3.01 7.80
N THR A 286 2.71 -4.32 7.70
CA THR A 286 3.44 -4.82 6.54
C THR A 286 3.19 -6.30 6.24
N ASN A 287 3.30 -6.65 4.97
CA ASN A 287 3.40 -8.02 4.46
C ASN A 287 4.68 -8.12 3.64
N PRO A 288 5.84 -8.43 4.26
CA PRO A 288 7.11 -8.49 3.57
C PRO A 288 7.18 -9.66 2.58
N PRO A 289 8.11 -9.65 1.60
CA PRO A 289 8.32 -10.78 0.72
C PRO A 289 8.76 -12.01 1.53
N PHE A 290 8.21 -13.20 1.17
CA PHE A 290 8.54 -14.46 1.84
C PHE A 290 9.74 -15.16 1.18
N GLY A 291 10.54 -15.85 1.98
CA GLY A 291 11.77 -16.53 1.57
C GLY A 291 11.62 -17.66 0.55
N SER A 292 10.39 -17.99 0.15
CA SER A 292 10.15 -18.88 -1.00
C SER A 292 10.75 -18.37 -2.31
N GLN A 293 11.14 -17.09 -2.36
CA GLN A 293 11.72 -16.42 -3.53
C GLN A 293 13.24 -16.27 -3.49
N GLY A 294 13.88 -16.65 -2.38
CA GLY A 294 15.32 -16.59 -2.21
C GLY A 294 15.75 -15.99 -0.89
N LYS A 295 17.03 -16.16 -0.59
CA LYS A 295 17.65 -15.62 0.63
C LYS A 295 18.43 -14.36 0.32
N VAL A 296 18.47 -13.44 1.27
CA VAL A 296 19.42 -12.35 1.30
C VAL A 296 20.77 -12.93 1.71
N ASN A 297 21.74 -12.88 0.80
CA ASN A 297 23.09 -13.42 1.01
C ASN A 297 24.20 -12.36 0.92
N THR A 298 23.82 -11.10 0.70
CA THR A 298 24.74 -9.97 0.67
C THR A 298 25.28 -9.70 2.07
N GLU A 299 26.57 -9.94 2.29
CA GLU A 299 27.20 -9.80 3.62
C GLU A 299 27.01 -8.40 4.23
N SER A 300 27.12 -7.33 3.43
CA SER A 300 26.95 -5.96 3.92
C SER A 300 25.53 -5.73 4.48
N VAL A 301 24.53 -6.41 3.94
CA VAL A 301 23.16 -6.37 4.46
C VAL A 301 23.05 -7.21 5.73
N LEU A 302 23.54 -8.47 5.70
CA LEU A 302 23.43 -9.37 6.85
C LEU A 302 24.12 -8.81 8.10
N ARG A 303 25.24 -8.09 7.95
CA ARG A 303 25.99 -7.48 9.07
C ARG A 303 25.20 -6.44 9.86
N ASP A 304 24.20 -5.82 9.25
CA ASP A 304 23.37 -4.79 9.90
C ASP A 304 22.31 -5.39 10.83
N PHE A 305 22.10 -6.72 10.78
CA PHE A 305 21.03 -7.38 11.52
C PHE A 305 21.60 -8.43 12.48
N SER A 306 21.12 -8.44 13.72
CA SER A 306 21.43 -9.51 14.68
C SER A 306 20.93 -10.87 14.17
N LEU A 307 19.76 -10.88 13.46
CA LEU A 307 19.18 -12.07 12.82
C LEU A 307 19.93 -12.48 11.54
N GLY A 308 20.87 -11.66 11.05
CA GLY A 308 21.81 -11.99 9.98
C GLY A 308 22.97 -12.86 10.44
N TYR A 309 23.16 -13.04 11.75
CA TYR A 309 24.19 -13.89 12.35
C TYR A 309 23.62 -15.24 12.79
N LYS A 310 24.50 -16.24 12.94
CA LYS A 310 24.14 -17.51 13.59
C LYS A 310 23.92 -17.27 15.07
N TRP A 311 22.98 -18.01 15.65
CA TRP A 311 22.68 -17.95 17.07
C TRP A 311 23.07 -19.25 17.75
N ALA A 312 23.59 -19.17 18.96
CA ALA A 312 23.97 -20.29 19.78
C ALA A 312 23.61 -20.04 21.25
N LYS A 313 23.45 -21.11 22.00
CA LYS A 313 23.24 -21.03 23.45
C LYS A 313 24.52 -20.59 24.14
N ASN A 314 24.42 -19.62 25.04
CA ASN A 314 25.51 -19.22 25.92
C ASN A 314 25.58 -20.13 27.16
N HIS A 315 26.50 -19.86 28.08
CA HIS A 315 26.66 -20.62 29.34
C HIS A 315 25.40 -20.62 30.24
N SER A 316 24.47 -19.71 30.03
CA SER A 316 23.19 -19.61 30.76
C SER A 316 22.03 -20.20 29.96
N GLU A 317 22.28 -21.05 28.99
CA GLU A 317 21.29 -21.68 28.07
C GLU A 317 20.45 -20.69 27.24
N LYS A 318 20.84 -19.40 27.19
CA LYS A 318 20.17 -18.38 26.39
C LYS A 318 20.71 -18.34 24.99
N LEU A 319 19.81 -18.25 23.99
CA LEU A 319 20.16 -18.00 22.61
C LEU A 319 20.68 -16.57 22.44
N ILE A 320 21.88 -16.42 21.89
CA ILE A 320 22.52 -15.14 21.57
C ILE A 320 23.12 -15.19 20.16
N ALA A 321 23.17 -14.03 19.50
CA ALA A 321 23.86 -13.91 18.23
C ALA A 321 25.36 -14.14 18.41
N THR A 322 25.96 -14.91 17.53
CA THR A 322 27.42 -15.15 17.45
C THR A 322 28.09 -14.14 16.53
N ASN A 323 29.42 -14.23 16.38
CA ASN A 323 30.17 -13.42 15.40
C ASN A 323 30.17 -14.03 13.98
N GLN A 324 29.46 -15.14 13.73
CA GLN A 324 29.42 -15.81 12.45
C GLN A 324 28.17 -15.43 11.68
N LEU A 325 28.31 -14.90 10.47
CA LEU A 325 27.18 -14.62 9.60
C LEU A 325 26.47 -15.90 9.16
N GLN A 326 25.16 -15.78 8.92
CA GLN A 326 24.40 -16.77 8.16
C GLN A 326 24.93 -16.83 6.72
N ASN A 327 24.84 -18.00 6.07
CA ASN A 327 25.14 -18.13 4.64
C ASN A 327 24.08 -17.44 3.75
N GLY A 328 23.00 -16.96 4.35
CA GLY A 328 21.88 -16.26 3.78
C GLY A 328 20.68 -16.36 4.71
N GLN A 329 19.89 -15.28 4.81
CA GLN A 329 18.71 -15.20 5.64
C GLN A 329 17.48 -14.91 4.79
N VAL A 330 16.34 -15.47 5.14
CA VAL A 330 15.07 -15.15 4.44
C VAL A 330 14.61 -13.73 4.76
N PRO A 331 14.07 -13.01 3.77
CA PRO A 331 13.76 -11.58 3.93
C PRO A 331 12.84 -11.29 5.10
N GLU A 332 11.77 -12.07 5.28
CA GLU A 332 10.77 -11.87 6.34
C GLU A 332 11.38 -11.83 7.74
N ILE A 333 12.41 -12.64 8.00
CA ILE A 333 13.13 -12.64 9.29
C ILE A 333 13.89 -11.31 9.49
N LEU A 334 14.57 -10.83 8.45
CA LEU A 334 15.26 -9.53 8.52
C LEU A 334 14.26 -8.36 8.66
N PHE A 335 13.08 -8.47 8.02
CA PHE A 335 12.02 -7.48 8.17
C PHE A 335 11.48 -7.39 9.59
N ILE A 336 11.43 -8.49 10.36
CA ILE A 336 11.06 -8.44 11.79
C ILE A 336 12.00 -7.50 12.55
N GLU A 337 13.30 -7.67 12.38
CA GLU A 337 14.29 -6.82 13.05
C GLU A 337 14.23 -5.37 12.54
N ARG A 338 14.15 -5.15 11.22
CA ARG A 338 14.02 -3.82 10.62
C ARG A 338 12.77 -3.08 11.13
N CYS A 339 11.64 -3.73 11.20
CA CYS A 339 10.42 -3.13 11.72
C CYS A 339 10.59 -2.69 13.19
N LEU A 340 11.17 -3.54 14.03
CA LEU A 340 11.42 -3.19 15.41
C LEU A 340 12.48 -2.09 15.58
N GLU A 341 13.43 -1.97 14.65
CA GLU A 341 14.40 -0.87 14.63
C GLU A 341 13.72 0.47 14.29
N LEU A 342 12.81 0.48 13.32
CA LEU A 342 12.12 1.68 12.84
C LEU A 342 11.01 2.16 13.80
N LEU A 343 10.44 1.27 14.60
CA LEU A 343 9.43 1.61 15.60
C LEU A 343 9.99 2.44 16.75
N LYS A 344 9.20 3.39 17.24
CA LYS A 344 9.39 4.02 18.56
C LYS A 344 9.30 3.01 19.68
N ASP A 345 9.85 3.34 20.80
CA ASP A 345 9.57 2.64 22.07
C ASP A 345 8.06 2.74 22.36
N GLY A 346 7.42 1.58 22.59
CA GLY A 346 5.97 1.50 22.73
C GLY A 346 5.19 1.47 21.42
N GLY A 347 5.83 1.65 20.27
CA GLY A 347 5.21 1.55 18.95
C GLY A 347 4.74 0.13 18.63
N LYS A 348 3.75 0.00 17.75
CA LYS A 348 3.06 -1.27 17.46
C LYS A 348 3.36 -1.76 16.04
N LEU A 349 3.46 -3.07 15.89
CA LEU A 349 3.70 -3.78 14.62
C LEU A 349 2.57 -4.75 14.34
N ALA A 350 2.09 -4.77 13.10
CA ALA A 350 1.39 -5.91 12.51
C ALA A 350 2.19 -6.38 11.30
N ILE A 351 2.67 -7.61 11.34
CA ILE A 351 3.46 -8.22 10.27
C ILE A 351 2.90 -9.58 9.89
N VAL A 352 2.69 -9.79 8.59
CA VAL A 352 2.28 -11.08 8.03
C VAL A 352 3.53 -11.94 7.82
N LEU A 353 3.53 -13.15 8.39
CA LEU A 353 4.68 -14.06 8.36
C LEU A 353 4.25 -15.48 7.97
N PRO A 354 5.10 -16.25 7.29
CA PRO A 354 4.88 -17.67 7.08
C PRO A 354 4.72 -18.42 8.40
N ASN A 355 3.85 -19.45 8.46
CA ASN A 355 3.68 -20.25 9.66
C ASN A 355 4.98 -20.92 10.12
N GLY A 356 5.90 -21.21 9.20
CA GLY A 356 7.21 -21.76 9.52
C GLY A 356 8.00 -20.94 10.53
N ASP A 357 7.82 -19.63 10.58
CA ASP A 357 8.51 -18.73 11.52
C ASP A 357 8.02 -18.94 12.97
N PHE A 358 6.80 -19.41 13.13
CA PHE A 358 6.20 -19.69 14.44
C PHE A 358 6.40 -21.15 14.90
N GLU A 359 6.45 -22.10 13.95
CA GLU A 359 6.37 -23.53 14.22
C GLU A 359 7.72 -24.26 14.13
N ASN A 360 8.65 -23.78 13.28
CA ASN A 360 9.93 -24.46 13.04
C ASN A 360 10.88 -24.29 14.24
N SER A 361 11.31 -25.40 14.82
CA SER A 361 12.27 -25.40 15.94
C SER A 361 13.63 -24.79 15.58
N SER A 362 14.05 -24.87 14.31
CA SER A 362 15.29 -24.21 13.87
C SER A 362 15.24 -22.69 13.91
N LEU A 363 14.04 -22.09 14.08
CA LEU A 363 13.82 -20.66 14.17
C LEU A 363 13.49 -20.18 15.61
N ASP A 364 13.81 -20.99 16.64
CA ASP A 364 13.65 -20.60 18.05
C ASP A 364 14.35 -19.29 18.35
N TYR A 365 15.51 -19.04 17.76
CA TYR A 365 16.27 -17.81 17.93
C TYR A 365 15.51 -16.56 17.44
N VAL A 366 14.66 -16.68 16.41
CA VAL A 366 13.82 -15.58 15.92
C VAL A 366 12.74 -15.25 16.96
N ARG A 367 12.12 -16.27 17.53
CA ARG A 367 11.11 -16.09 18.58
C ARG A 367 11.71 -15.49 19.85
N GLU A 368 12.91 -15.97 20.24
CA GLU A 368 13.67 -15.38 21.37
C GLU A 368 14.03 -13.91 21.09
N PHE A 369 14.47 -13.59 19.86
CA PHE A 369 14.71 -12.21 19.46
C PHE A 369 13.47 -11.34 19.61
N ILE A 370 12.31 -11.78 19.11
CA ILE A 370 11.05 -11.05 19.23
C ILE A 370 10.70 -10.83 20.70
N HIS A 371 10.73 -11.87 21.52
CA HIS A 371 10.43 -11.79 22.96
C HIS A 371 11.39 -10.85 23.70
N SER A 372 12.63 -10.78 23.28
CA SER A 372 13.62 -9.88 23.89
C SER A 372 13.39 -8.40 23.56
N LYS A 373 12.66 -8.07 22.49
CA LYS A 373 12.49 -6.71 21.95
C LYS A 373 11.05 -6.20 22.01
N ALA A 374 10.07 -7.10 22.07
CA ALA A 374 8.67 -6.73 21.96
C ALA A 374 7.77 -7.57 22.84
N LYS A 375 6.65 -6.98 23.26
CA LYS A 375 5.51 -7.65 23.86
C LYS A 375 4.58 -8.14 22.76
N ILE A 376 4.27 -9.44 22.72
CA ILE A 376 3.31 -9.99 21.77
C ILE A 376 1.90 -9.61 22.23
N LEU A 377 1.13 -8.96 21.35
CA LEU A 377 -0.26 -8.56 21.60
C LEU A 377 -1.23 -9.63 21.13
N ALA A 378 -1.02 -10.11 19.92
CA ALA A 378 -1.86 -11.13 19.30
C ALA A 378 -1.10 -11.94 18.24
N VAL A 379 -1.60 -13.16 17.99
CA VAL A 379 -1.24 -13.98 16.83
C VAL A 379 -2.53 -14.46 16.19
N VAL A 380 -2.72 -14.17 14.90
CA VAL A 380 -3.91 -14.58 14.15
C VAL A 380 -3.50 -15.49 13.01
N ALA A 381 -3.90 -16.77 13.08
CA ALA A 381 -3.65 -17.73 12.03
C ALA A 381 -4.62 -17.54 10.85
N LEU A 382 -4.08 -17.56 9.63
CA LEU A 382 -4.83 -17.39 8.39
C LEU A 382 -5.09 -18.76 7.74
N PRO A 383 -6.22 -18.95 7.06
CA PRO A 383 -6.50 -20.17 6.33
C PRO A 383 -5.58 -20.30 5.09
N PRO A 384 -5.30 -21.54 4.62
CA PRO A 384 -4.37 -21.78 3.52
C PRO A 384 -4.73 -21.07 2.22
N GLU A 385 -6.02 -20.83 1.99
CA GLU A 385 -6.56 -20.18 0.80
C GLU A 385 -6.33 -18.68 0.74
N THR A 386 -5.89 -18.05 1.83
CA THR A 386 -5.78 -16.58 1.95
C THR A 386 -5.04 -15.93 0.78
N PHE A 387 -3.93 -16.49 0.36
CA PHE A 387 -3.08 -15.91 -0.68
C PHE A 387 -3.18 -16.61 -2.06
N ILE A 388 -4.00 -17.66 -2.19
CA ILE A 388 -4.15 -18.38 -3.47
C ILE A 388 -4.61 -17.48 -4.61
N PRO A 389 -5.64 -16.60 -4.43
CA PRO A 389 -6.03 -15.66 -5.47
C PRO A 389 -4.94 -14.64 -5.82
N HIS A 390 -3.96 -14.47 -4.92
CA HIS A 390 -2.87 -13.52 -5.02
C HIS A 390 -1.53 -14.16 -5.43
N GLY A 391 -1.55 -15.42 -5.88
CA GLY A 391 -0.42 -16.09 -6.53
C GLY A 391 0.41 -17.04 -5.67
N THR A 392 0.08 -17.24 -4.39
CA THR A 392 0.79 -18.19 -3.52
C THR A 392 -0.15 -18.97 -2.60
N GLY A 393 0.21 -20.24 -2.32
CA GLY A 393 -0.48 -21.09 -1.32
C GLY A 393 0.25 -21.17 0.01
N VAL A 394 1.12 -20.21 0.35
CA VAL A 394 1.85 -20.21 1.62
C VAL A 394 0.88 -19.99 2.77
N LYS A 395 0.93 -20.85 3.77
CA LYS A 395 0.22 -20.66 5.03
C LYS A 395 0.92 -19.57 5.83
N ALA A 396 0.16 -18.60 6.28
CA ALA A 396 0.68 -17.47 7.03
C ALA A 396 -0.14 -17.18 8.29
N SER A 397 0.46 -16.43 9.19
CA SER A 397 -0.17 -15.86 10.38
C SER A 397 0.22 -14.37 10.49
N ILE A 398 -0.58 -13.61 11.21
CA ILE A 398 -0.27 -12.21 11.50
C ILE A 398 0.26 -12.14 12.94
N LEU A 399 1.43 -11.57 13.10
CA LEU A 399 1.99 -11.22 14.42
C LEU A 399 1.68 -9.77 14.73
N PHE A 400 1.06 -9.54 15.87
CA PHE A 400 0.87 -8.22 16.44
C PHE A 400 1.75 -8.08 17.68
N CYS A 401 2.62 -7.09 17.71
CA CYS A 401 3.46 -6.86 18.88
C CYS A 401 3.68 -5.37 19.15
N GLN A 402 4.16 -5.06 20.35
CA GLN A 402 4.51 -3.72 20.80
C GLN A 402 5.97 -3.69 21.22
N LYS A 403 6.76 -2.81 20.65
CA LYS A 403 8.19 -2.64 20.99
C LYS A 403 8.34 -2.25 22.46
N LEU A 404 9.24 -2.92 23.17
CA LEU A 404 9.59 -2.59 24.55
C LEU A 404 10.42 -1.31 24.61
N ALA A 405 10.18 -0.50 25.65
CA ALA A 405 11.04 0.63 25.96
C ALA A 405 12.38 0.17 26.54
N ALA A 406 13.46 0.90 26.29
CA ALA A 406 14.81 0.55 26.71
C ALA A 406 14.94 0.19 28.22
N PRO A 407 14.33 0.89 29.18
CA PRO A 407 14.38 0.53 30.60
C PRO A 407 13.74 -0.84 30.91
N LYS A 408 12.75 -1.28 30.12
CA LYS A 408 12.09 -2.59 30.28
C LYS A 408 12.90 -3.73 29.66
N LEU A 409 13.81 -3.43 28.73
CA LEU A 409 14.76 -4.40 28.18
C LEU A 409 15.80 -4.81 29.20
N GLU A 410 16.18 -3.91 30.11
CA GLU A 410 17.15 -4.18 31.20
C GLU A 410 16.53 -4.85 32.40
N ALA A 411 15.23 -4.61 32.67
CA ALA A 411 14.47 -5.26 33.72
C ALA A 411 14.14 -6.70 33.32
N LYS A 412 14.86 -7.67 33.84
CA LYS A 412 14.82 -9.12 33.57
C LYS A 412 13.47 -9.84 33.87
N LYS A 413 12.39 -9.13 34.17
CA LYS A 413 11.06 -9.69 34.40
C LYS A 413 10.08 -8.98 33.42
N ILE A 414 9.81 -9.59 32.28
CA ILE A 414 8.56 -9.35 31.60
C ILE A 414 7.49 -9.97 32.52
N GLU A 415 6.64 -9.11 33.12
CA GLU A 415 5.48 -9.59 33.87
C GLU A 415 4.63 -10.47 32.95
N ASP A 416 4.04 -11.53 33.51
CA ASP A 416 3.07 -12.36 32.79
C ASP A 416 1.96 -11.49 32.20
N TYR A 417 1.68 -11.69 30.94
CA TYR A 417 0.64 -10.94 30.24
C TYR A 417 -0.17 -11.83 29.30
N SER A 418 -1.42 -11.46 29.09
CA SER A 418 -2.30 -12.20 28.19
C SER A 418 -2.00 -11.88 26.72
N ILE A 419 -1.99 -12.90 25.88
CA ILE A 419 -1.85 -12.82 24.42
C ILE A 419 -3.14 -13.29 23.79
N PHE A 420 -3.64 -12.54 22.79
CA PHE A 420 -4.79 -12.95 22.01
C PHE A 420 -4.36 -13.95 20.92
N PHE A 421 -5.03 -15.10 20.87
CA PHE A 421 -4.84 -16.08 19.79
C PHE A 421 -6.13 -16.21 19.00
N GLY A 422 -6.06 -15.85 17.71
CA GLY A 422 -7.16 -15.95 16.75
C GLY A 422 -6.89 -16.96 15.65
N LYS A 423 -7.97 -17.53 15.09
CA LYS A 423 -7.90 -18.36 13.89
C LYS A 423 -9.03 -18.00 12.97
N ILE A 424 -8.70 -17.47 11.80
CA ILE A 424 -9.64 -17.22 10.70
C ILE A 424 -9.82 -18.53 9.95
N LYS A 425 -11.07 -18.90 9.67
CA LYS A 425 -11.44 -20.09 8.88
C LYS A 425 -12.00 -19.72 7.51
N LYS A 426 -12.62 -18.54 7.40
CA LYS A 426 -13.31 -18.06 6.21
C LYS A 426 -12.81 -16.69 5.81
N MET A 427 -12.36 -16.57 4.57
CA MET A 427 -11.88 -15.31 3.99
C MET A 427 -12.93 -14.57 3.17
N GLY A 428 -14.11 -15.16 2.97
CA GLY A 428 -15.15 -14.59 2.12
C GLY A 428 -14.98 -14.87 0.63
N TYR A 429 -14.04 -15.72 0.25
CA TYR A 429 -13.81 -16.13 -1.14
C TYR A 429 -13.29 -17.56 -1.26
N GLU A 430 -13.45 -18.15 -2.45
CA GLU A 430 -12.92 -19.47 -2.76
C GLU A 430 -11.40 -19.47 -2.89
N GLY A 431 -10.76 -20.54 -2.40
CA GLY A 431 -9.33 -20.78 -2.53
C GLY A 431 -8.89 -21.19 -3.93
N ASN A 432 -9.31 -20.46 -4.94
CA ASN A 432 -8.92 -20.64 -6.33
C ASN A 432 -8.30 -19.36 -6.91
N LYS A 433 -7.74 -19.44 -8.12
CA LYS A 433 -7.08 -18.29 -8.77
C LYS A 433 -8.00 -17.07 -8.99
N ASN A 434 -9.30 -17.28 -9.05
CA ASN A 434 -10.26 -16.21 -9.31
C ASN A 434 -10.70 -15.50 -8.01
N GLY A 435 -10.59 -16.18 -6.86
CA GLY A 435 -11.05 -15.65 -5.58
C GLY A 435 -12.54 -15.30 -5.60
N THR A 436 -13.38 -16.21 -6.13
CA THR A 436 -14.82 -15.99 -6.25
C THR A 436 -15.41 -15.71 -4.87
N VAL A 437 -16.12 -14.60 -4.72
CA VAL A 437 -16.72 -14.19 -3.45
C VAL A 437 -17.75 -15.20 -2.98
N ILE A 438 -17.70 -15.59 -1.71
CA ILE A 438 -18.66 -16.45 -1.04
C ILE A 438 -19.56 -15.60 -0.15
N HIS A 439 -20.88 -15.72 -0.35
CA HIS A 439 -21.86 -15.00 0.47
C HIS A 439 -22.49 -15.91 1.53
N LYS A 440 -22.82 -15.36 2.68
CA LYS A 440 -23.58 -16.04 3.73
C LYS A 440 -24.96 -16.42 3.20
N LYS A 441 -25.39 -17.63 3.55
CA LYS A 441 -26.70 -18.17 3.15
C LYS A 441 -27.53 -18.54 4.38
N ASP A 442 -28.85 -18.40 4.26
CA ASP A 442 -29.78 -18.91 5.26
C ASP A 442 -29.91 -20.43 5.16
N SER A 443 -30.72 -21.02 6.03
CA SER A 443 -31.01 -22.47 6.07
C SER A 443 -31.68 -23.00 4.79
N PHE A 444 -32.21 -22.13 3.94
CA PHE A 444 -32.84 -22.47 2.64
C PHE A 444 -31.90 -22.23 1.45
N GLY A 445 -30.64 -21.82 1.70
CA GLY A 445 -29.65 -21.57 0.65
C GLY A 445 -29.77 -20.19 -0.02
N ARG A 446 -30.61 -19.27 0.48
CA ARG A 446 -30.75 -17.91 -0.04
C ARG A 446 -29.65 -17.02 0.53
N ILE A 447 -29.09 -16.14 -0.30
CA ILE A 447 -28.06 -15.19 0.12
C ILE A 447 -28.67 -14.24 1.16
N LEU A 448 -27.95 -14.03 2.26
CA LEU A 448 -28.31 -13.02 3.27
C LEU A 448 -27.87 -11.65 2.80
N GLU A 449 -28.72 -10.64 3.04
CA GLU A 449 -28.45 -9.25 2.74
C GLU A 449 -28.36 -8.43 4.04
N ASN A 450 -27.54 -7.37 4.02
CA ASN A 450 -27.44 -6.40 5.10
C ASN A 450 -28.64 -5.42 5.09
N GLN A 451 -28.63 -4.44 5.99
CA GLN A 451 -29.71 -3.42 6.08
C GLN A 451 -29.85 -2.55 4.83
N ASP A 452 -28.81 -2.47 4.01
CA ASP A 452 -28.77 -1.69 2.77
C ASP A 452 -29.12 -2.55 1.54
N GLY A 453 -29.47 -3.85 1.72
CA GLY A 453 -29.83 -4.77 0.65
C GLY A 453 -28.63 -5.38 -0.07
N GLU A 454 -27.42 -5.26 0.49
CA GLU A 454 -26.22 -5.82 -0.13
C GLU A 454 -25.94 -7.24 0.39
N PRO A 455 -25.46 -8.16 -0.48
CA PRO A 455 -25.08 -9.52 -0.08
C PRO A 455 -23.99 -9.54 1.01
N VAL A 456 -24.24 -10.26 2.10
CA VAL A 456 -23.27 -10.40 3.20
C VAL A 456 -22.20 -11.43 2.82
N ILE A 457 -20.94 -11.02 2.90
CA ILE A 457 -19.78 -11.90 2.63
C ILE A 457 -19.63 -12.91 3.78
N ASP A 458 -19.36 -14.19 3.44
CA ASP A 458 -19.14 -15.27 4.43
C ASP A 458 -17.68 -15.28 4.89
N GLU A 459 -17.35 -14.38 5.85
CA GLU A 459 -16.00 -14.20 6.40
C GLU A 459 -16.02 -14.11 7.94
N ASP A 460 -14.88 -14.37 8.57
CA ASP A 460 -14.71 -14.34 10.02
C ASP A 460 -13.99 -13.05 10.50
N ILE A 461 -13.62 -12.13 9.62
CA ILE A 461 -12.78 -10.96 9.95
C ILE A 461 -13.47 -10.02 10.93
N SER A 462 -14.76 -9.73 10.67
CA SER A 462 -15.55 -8.83 11.51
C SER A 462 -15.74 -9.39 12.94
N GLU A 463 -15.92 -10.72 13.05
CA GLU A 463 -16.01 -11.40 14.33
C GLU A 463 -14.67 -11.39 15.07
N MET A 464 -13.55 -11.60 14.34
CA MET A 464 -12.21 -11.55 14.88
C MET A 464 -11.87 -10.16 15.45
N THR A 465 -12.19 -9.09 14.70
CA THR A 465 -12.01 -7.70 15.15
C THR A 465 -12.81 -7.41 16.41
N SER A 466 -14.07 -7.84 16.47
CA SER A 466 -14.93 -7.67 17.65
C SER A 466 -14.39 -8.43 18.87
N SER A 467 -13.90 -9.66 18.66
CA SER A 467 -13.33 -10.50 19.72
C SER A 467 -12.05 -9.89 20.29
N PHE A 468 -11.19 -9.32 19.45
CA PHE A 468 -9.98 -8.64 19.90
C PHE A 468 -10.30 -7.35 20.68
N ALA A 469 -11.26 -6.56 20.22
CA ALA A 469 -11.70 -5.36 20.92
C ALA A 469 -12.24 -5.69 22.33
N LEU A 470 -13.01 -6.77 22.46
CA LEU A 470 -13.50 -7.27 23.75
C LEU A 470 -12.34 -7.72 24.65
N PHE A 471 -11.38 -8.46 24.10
CA PHE A 471 -10.18 -8.88 24.83
C PHE A 471 -9.41 -7.68 25.41
N GLU A 472 -9.18 -6.62 24.61
CA GLU A 472 -8.49 -5.41 25.08
C GLU A 472 -9.30 -4.65 26.15
N GLN A 473 -10.63 -4.63 26.07
CA GLN A 473 -11.50 -4.06 27.11
C GLN A 473 -11.41 -4.86 28.41
N CYS A 474 -11.51 -6.18 28.37
CA CYS A 474 -11.38 -7.06 29.54
C CYS A 474 -10.02 -6.88 30.22
N LYS A 475 -8.95 -6.75 29.44
CA LYS A 475 -7.60 -6.54 29.94
C LYS A 475 -7.43 -5.20 30.67
N LYS A 476 -8.02 -4.12 30.14
CA LYS A 476 -8.07 -2.83 30.84
C LYS A 476 -8.81 -2.93 32.15
N PHE A 477 -10.01 -3.54 32.15
CA PHE A 477 -10.82 -3.75 33.34
C PHE A 477 -10.08 -4.54 34.42
N ILE A 478 -9.38 -5.63 34.07
CA ILE A 478 -8.61 -6.45 35.02
C ILE A 478 -7.45 -5.60 35.61
N ASN A 479 -6.72 -4.85 34.80
CA ASN A 479 -5.62 -4.02 35.26
C ASN A 479 -6.09 -2.89 36.20
N GLU A 480 -7.22 -2.26 35.92
CA GLU A 480 -7.80 -1.19 36.74
C GLU A 480 -8.31 -1.73 38.10
N ASN A 481 -8.91 -2.92 38.12
CA ASN A 481 -9.43 -3.53 39.33
C ASN A 481 -8.38 -4.28 40.14
N ALA A 482 -7.28 -4.75 39.54
CA ALA A 482 -6.16 -5.34 40.27
C ALA A 482 -5.47 -4.32 41.21
N PHE A 483 -5.58 -3.03 40.93
CA PHE A 483 -5.11 -1.95 41.80
C PHE A 483 -6.05 -1.72 43.01
N SER A 484 -7.36 -1.98 42.87
CA SER A 484 -8.34 -1.80 43.93
C SER A 484 -8.40 -2.97 44.93
N LEU A 485 -7.84 -4.13 44.60
CA LEU A 485 -7.78 -5.32 45.47
C LEU A 485 -6.48 -5.42 46.28
N ARG A 486 -5.57 -4.45 46.18
CA ARG A 486 -4.32 -4.38 46.97
C ARG A 486 -4.33 -3.38 48.12
N TYR A 487 -5.52 -2.92 48.56
CA TYR A 487 -5.71 -2.12 49.76
C TYR A 487 -6.70 -2.74 50.71
#